data_0b3977668c17e9936ac83989c84cdcd1
#
_entry.id   0b3977668c17e9936ac83989c84cdcd1
#
_cell.length_a   1.000
_cell.length_b   1.000
_cell.length_c   1.000
_cell.angle_alpha   90.00
_cell.angle_beta   90.00
_cell.angle_gamma   90.00
#
_symmetry.space_group_name_H-M   'P 1'
#
loop_
_entity.id
_entity.type
_entity.pdbx_description
1 polymer ?
#
loop_
_entity_poly.entity_id
_entity_poly.type
_entity_poly.pdbx_seq_one_letter_code
_entity_poly.pdbx_strand_id
1 'polypeptide(L)'
;MLPEGGDLRGAGAADEGESKIAAGGHTVSFGPPALLAELRRGFIAPAPRASGPPTLALNPRVIYPSGGHTYGGMGFVNSGLLIAPKPHPFALTFTAPGVYHYACLIHPGMDGIITALPASQ
;
A
#
# COMPACT_ATOMS: atom_id res chain seq x y z
N MET A 1 -0.84 -8.32 17.58
CA MET A 1 -0.40 -8.43 16.56
C MET A 1 -1.22 -8.00 15.57
N LEU A 2 -0.94 -7.85 14.60
CA LEU A 2 -1.52 -7.34 13.73
C LEU A 2 -2.04 -8.15 12.92
N PRO A 3 -2.96 -8.00 12.64
CA PRO A 3 -3.59 -8.74 11.88
C PRO A 3 -3.24 -8.68 10.68
N GLU A 4 -3.19 -8.71 10.28
CA GLU A 4 -3.04 -8.92 9.30
C GLU A 4 -3.12 -8.26 8.34
N GLY A 5 -2.28 -7.81 7.99
CA GLY A 5 -2.28 -7.28 6.83
C GLY A 5 -2.74 -8.08 5.81
N GLY A 6 -2.66 -9.20 5.96
CA GLY A 6 -3.04 -9.99 4.91
C GLY A 6 -4.42 -9.97 4.57
N ASP A 7 -5.24 -9.38 5.31
CA ASP A 7 -6.49 -9.41 4.99
C ASP A 7 -6.95 -8.68 3.88
N LEU A 8 -6.21 -8.02 3.15
CA LEU A 8 -6.66 -7.38 1.94
C LEU A 8 -6.90 -8.32 0.85
N ARG A 9 -6.67 -9.62 1.04
CA ARG A 9 -6.86 -10.48 -0.02
C ARG A 9 -8.24 -10.52 -0.37
N GLY A 10 -8.58 -10.62 -1.44
CA GLY A 10 -9.91 -10.64 -1.89
C GLY A 10 -10.56 -9.38 -2.06
N ALA A 11 -9.96 -8.38 -1.62
CA ALA A 11 -10.54 -7.16 -1.84
C ALA A 11 -10.57 -6.91 -3.24
N GLY A 12 -11.41 -6.51 -3.77
CA GLY A 12 -11.37 -6.14 -5.05
C GLY A 12 -11.49 -7.09 -5.97
N ALA A 13 -12.30 -7.50 -6.37
CA ALA A 13 -12.46 -8.44 -7.20
C ALA A 13 -12.14 -8.33 -8.45
N ALA A 14 -11.83 -7.85 -8.99
CA ALA A 14 -11.38 -7.84 -10.12
C ALA A 14 -11.79 -8.05 -11.22
N ASP A 15 -11.71 -7.70 -11.98
CA ASP A 15 -12.07 -7.88 -13.09
C ASP A 15 -11.23 -7.88 -14.04
N GLU A 16 -10.99 -7.26 -14.79
CA GLU A 16 -10.24 -7.41 -15.78
C GLU A 16 -9.43 -6.40 -16.17
N GLY A 17 -8.53 -6.59 -16.84
CA GLY A 17 -7.73 -5.70 -17.52
C GLY A 17 -7.10 -4.75 -16.63
N GLU A 18 -6.91 -3.58 -17.02
CA GLU A 18 -6.28 -2.67 -16.28
C GLU A 18 -7.13 -2.32 -15.19
N SER A 19 -8.33 -2.59 -15.27
CA SER A 19 -9.12 -2.35 -14.20
C SER A 19 -8.73 -3.16 -13.01
N LYS A 20 -8.02 -4.26 -13.18
CA LYS A 20 -7.59 -4.97 -12.08
C LYS A 20 -6.74 -4.18 -11.17
N ILE A 21 -5.83 -3.37 -11.63
CA ILE A 21 -5.01 -2.58 -10.77
C ILE A 21 -5.86 -1.54 -10.10
N ALA A 22 -6.70 -0.86 -10.83
CA ALA A 22 -7.47 0.20 -10.25
C ALA A 22 -8.52 -0.31 -9.28
N ALA A 23 -9.15 -1.42 -9.59
CA ALA A 23 -10.22 -1.91 -8.78
C ALA A 23 -9.80 -2.97 -7.80
N GLY A 24 -8.89 -3.81 -8.18
CA GLY A 24 -8.51 -4.92 -7.35
C GLY A 24 -7.19 -4.79 -6.65
N GLY A 25 -6.47 -3.71 -6.86
CA GLY A 25 -5.17 -3.54 -6.25
C GLY A 25 -5.23 -2.64 -5.04
N HIS A 26 -4.46 -2.97 -4.02
CA HIS A 26 -4.40 -2.18 -2.81
C HIS A 26 -2.99 -2.15 -2.29
N THR A 27 -2.67 -1.19 -1.44
CA THR A 27 -1.44 -1.23 -0.66
C THR A 27 -1.79 -1.01 0.79
N VAL A 28 -0.90 -1.42 1.68
CA VAL A 28 -0.96 -1.06 3.08
C VAL A 28 0.31 -0.28 3.34
N SER A 29 0.19 1.00 3.58
CA SER A 29 1.35 1.87 3.62
C SER A 29 1.34 2.75 4.84
N PHE A 30 2.46 2.78 5.54
CA PHE A 30 2.63 3.58 6.75
C PHE A 30 3.74 4.58 6.53
N GLY A 31 3.56 5.79 6.98
CA GLY A 31 4.60 6.81 6.83
C GLY A 31 4.06 8.19 7.13
N PRO A 32 4.89 9.20 6.96
CA PRO A 32 4.41 10.57 7.20
C PRO A 32 3.29 10.91 6.25
N PRO A 33 2.27 11.60 6.74
CA PRO A 33 1.11 11.89 5.88
C PRO A 33 1.46 12.64 4.59
N ALA A 34 2.43 13.53 4.65
CA ALA A 34 2.79 14.27 3.46
C ALA A 34 3.41 13.36 2.41
N LEU A 35 4.22 12.40 2.84
CA LEU A 35 4.82 11.45 1.92
C LEU A 35 3.75 10.56 1.30
N LEU A 36 2.83 10.07 2.11
CA LEU A 36 1.79 9.20 1.58
C LEU A 36 0.92 9.96 0.59
N ALA A 37 0.63 11.21 0.87
CA ALA A 37 -0.14 12.00 -0.07
C ALA A 37 0.61 12.21 -1.39
N GLU A 38 1.90 12.45 -1.29
CA GLU A 38 2.69 12.63 -2.49
C GLU A 38 2.76 11.36 -3.32
N LEU A 39 2.94 10.22 -2.69
CA LEU A 39 3.00 8.97 -3.41
C LEU A 39 1.66 8.62 -4.04
N ARG A 40 0.58 8.97 -3.35
CA ARG A 40 -0.74 8.70 -3.91
C ARG A 40 -0.97 9.56 -5.15
N ARG A 41 -0.56 10.81 -5.14
CA ARG A 41 -0.70 11.64 -6.32
C ARG A 41 0.19 11.16 -7.46
N GLY A 42 1.33 10.60 -7.17
CA GLY A 42 2.27 10.15 -8.18
C GLY A 42 2.23 8.68 -8.49
N PHE A 43 1.14 7.99 -8.17
CA PHE A 43 1.08 6.56 -8.41
C PHE A 43 1.23 6.25 -9.89
N ILE A 44 0.54 6.95 -10.76
CA ILE A 44 0.62 6.72 -12.20
C ILE A 44 0.96 8.04 -12.86
N ALA A 45 1.91 8.02 -13.75
CA ALA A 45 2.30 9.22 -14.47
C ALA A 45 2.61 8.88 -15.92
N PRO A 46 2.44 9.81 -16.83
CA PRO A 46 2.81 9.57 -18.21
C PRO A 46 4.31 9.45 -18.34
N ALA A 47 4.73 8.54 -19.16
CA ALA A 47 6.14 8.36 -19.47
C ALA A 47 6.34 8.62 -20.94
N PRO A 48 7.09 9.62 -21.31
CA PRO A 48 7.24 9.98 -22.71
C PRO A 48 7.91 8.91 -23.52
N ARG A 49 7.60 8.86 -24.78
CA ARG A 49 8.19 7.94 -25.72
C ARG A 49 8.76 8.72 -26.86
N ALA A 50 9.68 8.11 -27.57
CA ALA A 50 10.28 8.77 -28.72
C ALA A 50 9.25 9.02 -29.80
N SER A 51 8.29 8.15 -29.96
CA SER A 51 7.25 8.39 -30.93
C SER A 51 5.98 7.73 -30.43
N GLY A 52 4.88 8.23 -30.87
CA GLY A 52 3.58 7.70 -30.46
C GLY A 52 3.14 8.29 -29.15
N PRO A 53 2.00 7.87 -28.67
CA PRO A 53 1.48 8.42 -27.41
C PRO A 53 2.31 7.96 -26.24
N PRO A 54 2.35 8.74 -25.16
CA PRO A 54 3.10 8.32 -24.00
C PRO A 54 2.50 7.08 -23.35
N THR A 55 3.34 6.29 -22.74
CA THR A 55 2.86 5.18 -21.95
C THR A 55 2.67 5.64 -20.53
N LEU A 56 1.96 4.86 -19.74
CA LEU A 56 1.81 5.16 -18.34
C LEU A 56 2.88 4.40 -17.56
N ALA A 57 3.44 5.07 -16.57
CA ALA A 57 4.44 4.46 -15.71
C ALA A 57 3.91 4.42 -14.29
N LEU A 58 4.08 3.29 -13.64
CA LEU A 58 3.70 3.15 -12.25
C LEU A 58 4.89 3.51 -11.38
N ASN A 59 4.61 4.17 -10.27
CA ASN A 59 5.66 4.59 -9.38
C ASN A 59 6.23 3.38 -8.62
N PRO A 60 7.51 3.05 -8.77
CA PRO A 60 8.06 1.89 -8.09
C PRO A 60 7.97 1.97 -6.57
N ARG A 61 7.96 3.17 -6.00
CA ARG A 61 7.85 3.28 -4.56
C ARG A 61 6.47 2.88 -4.08
N VAL A 62 5.48 2.86 -4.96
CA VAL A 62 4.14 2.45 -4.59
C VAL A 62 3.96 0.97 -4.83
N ILE A 63 4.44 0.45 -5.95
CA ILE A 63 4.09 -0.91 -6.32
C ILE A 63 5.00 -1.97 -5.74
N TYR A 64 6.20 -1.61 -5.26
CA TYR A 64 7.08 -2.62 -4.68
C TYR A 64 7.14 -2.48 -3.17
N PRO A 65 7.27 -3.59 -2.45
CA PRO A 65 7.37 -3.53 -1.00
C PRO A 65 8.62 -2.81 -0.55
N SER A 66 8.57 -2.15 0.56
CA SER A 66 9.75 -1.53 1.13
C SER A 66 9.55 -1.31 2.62
N GLY A 67 10.64 -1.12 3.34
CA GLY A 67 10.60 -0.81 4.75
C GLY A 67 10.64 -1.98 5.69
N GLY A 68 10.71 -3.17 5.18
CA GLY A 68 10.87 -4.34 6.03
C GLY A 68 9.59 -4.79 6.70
N HIS A 69 9.72 -5.49 7.79
CA HIS A 69 8.59 -6.14 8.44
C HIS A 69 8.37 -5.68 9.87
N THR A 70 8.99 -4.59 10.28
CA THR A 70 8.72 -4.01 11.60
C THR A 70 8.48 -2.53 11.46
N TYR A 71 7.69 -1.98 12.33
CA TYR A 71 7.37 -0.57 12.25
C TYR A 71 7.20 0.00 13.65
N GLY A 72 7.87 1.08 13.93
CA GLY A 72 7.77 1.72 15.22
C GLY A 72 7.16 3.10 15.18
N GLY A 73 6.62 3.50 14.07
CA GLY A 73 6.01 4.82 13.96
C GLY A 73 6.83 5.80 13.17
N MET A 74 8.00 5.43 12.70
CA MET A 74 8.82 6.32 11.91
C MET A 74 9.24 5.66 10.63
N GLY A 75 9.43 6.44 9.61
CA GLY A 75 9.87 5.90 8.34
C GLY A 75 8.71 5.53 7.46
N PHE A 76 8.99 4.80 6.41
CA PHE A 76 8.00 4.43 5.41
C PHE A 76 8.02 2.92 5.25
N VAL A 77 6.87 2.30 5.44
CA VAL A 77 6.72 0.87 5.21
C VAL A 77 5.57 0.67 4.25
N ASN A 78 5.79 -0.11 3.24
CA ASN A 78 4.79 -0.31 2.19
C ASN A 78 4.70 -1.78 1.84
N SER A 79 3.50 -2.30 1.76
CA SER A 79 3.28 -3.67 1.34
C SER A 79 3.59 -3.87 -0.14
N GLY A 80 3.61 -2.81 -0.90
CA GLY A 80 3.62 -2.93 -2.33
C GLY A 80 2.23 -3.28 -2.81
N LEU A 81 2.12 -3.54 -4.09
CA LEU A 81 0.81 -3.76 -4.68
C LEU A 81 0.29 -5.15 -4.37
N LEU A 82 -0.87 -5.20 -3.77
CA LEU A 82 -1.55 -6.45 -3.46
C LEU A 82 -2.74 -6.56 -4.40
N ILE A 83 -2.70 -7.51 -5.29
CA ILE A 83 -3.72 -7.63 -6.33
C ILE A 83 -4.47 -8.94 -6.18
N ALA A 84 -5.78 -8.86 -6.08
CA ALA A 84 -6.61 -10.05 -6.05
C ALA A 84 -6.50 -10.78 -7.38
N PRO A 85 -6.71 -12.06 -7.42
CA PRO A 85 -7.18 -12.89 -6.32
C PRO A 85 -6.06 -13.50 -5.51
N LYS A 86 -4.83 -13.29 -5.86
CA LYS A 86 -3.76 -13.89 -5.14
C LYS A 86 -2.72 -12.89 -4.74
N PRO A 87 -3.01 -11.99 -3.82
CA PRO A 87 -2.00 -11.05 -3.39
C PRO A 87 -0.90 -11.76 -2.61
N HIS A 88 0.30 -11.23 -2.69
CA HIS A 88 1.36 -11.77 -1.88
C HIS A 88 1.06 -11.47 -0.41
N PRO A 89 1.56 -12.25 0.51
CA PRO A 89 1.29 -11.99 1.92
C PRO A 89 2.05 -10.76 2.41
N PHE A 90 1.47 -10.06 3.34
CA PHE A 90 2.12 -8.92 3.96
C PHE A 90 1.89 -9.02 5.46
N ALA A 91 2.98 -9.02 6.20
CA ALA A 91 2.92 -9.08 7.64
C ALA A 91 3.82 -8.01 8.22
N LEU A 92 3.41 -7.41 9.30
CA LEU A 92 4.16 -6.32 9.90
C LEU A 92 4.05 -6.45 11.41
N THR A 93 5.17 -6.30 12.10
CA THR A 93 5.21 -6.32 13.54
C THR A 93 5.40 -4.90 14.03
N PHE A 94 4.54 -4.44 14.94
CA PHE A 94 4.69 -3.13 15.52
C PHE A 94 5.57 -3.25 16.75
N THR A 95 6.58 -2.39 16.84
CA THR A 95 7.56 -2.51 17.90
C THR A 95 7.18 -1.77 19.16
N ALA A 96 6.10 -1.01 19.13
CA ALA A 96 5.62 -0.32 20.32
C ALA A 96 4.11 -0.24 20.29
N PRO A 97 3.47 -0.27 21.44
CA PRO A 97 2.03 -0.09 21.46
C PRO A 97 1.65 1.31 20.99
N GLY A 98 0.51 1.44 20.41
CA GLY A 98 0.06 2.74 19.93
C GLY A 98 -0.98 2.61 18.84
N VAL A 99 -1.33 3.76 18.30
CA VAL A 99 -2.30 3.83 17.23
C VAL A 99 -1.55 4.23 15.96
N TYR A 100 -1.71 3.44 14.92
CA TYR A 100 -0.98 3.65 13.68
C TYR A 100 -1.95 3.81 12.54
N HIS A 101 -1.75 4.87 11.75
CA HIS A 101 -2.59 5.13 10.59
C HIS A 101 -1.92 4.57 9.34
N TYR A 102 -2.69 3.99 8.47
CA TYR A 102 -2.14 3.54 7.19
C TYR A 102 -3.05 3.96 6.06
N ALA A 103 -2.54 3.90 4.87
CA ALA A 103 -3.28 4.32 3.69
C ALA A 103 -3.05 3.35 2.55
N CYS A 104 -4.02 3.29 1.66
CA CYS A 104 -3.83 2.65 0.39
C CYS A 104 -3.39 3.73 -0.58
N LEU A 105 -2.28 3.53 -1.26
CA LEU A 105 -1.73 4.56 -2.12
C LEU A 105 -2.38 4.58 -3.49
N ILE A 106 -3.30 3.68 -3.76
CA ILE A 106 -3.94 3.59 -5.04
C ILE A 106 -5.31 4.24 -5.04
N HIS A 107 -6.03 4.14 -3.95
CA HIS A 107 -7.39 4.64 -3.89
C HIS A 107 -7.48 5.82 -2.94
N PRO A 108 -7.82 6.99 -3.44
CA PRO A 108 -7.94 8.16 -2.56
C PRO A 108 -8.97 7.91 -1.47
N GLY A 109 -8.66 8.33 -0.28
CA GLY A 109 -9.59 8.19 0.83
C GLY A 109 -9.65 6.82 1.47
N MET A 110 -8.86 5.86 0.98
CA MET A 110 -8.88 4.54 1.59
C MET A 110 -7.82 4.49 2.66
N ASP A 111 -8.20 4.74 3.89
CA ASP A 111 -7.29 4.82 5.00
C ASP A 111 -7.79 3.96 6.15
N GLY A 112 -6.93 3.60 7.05
CA GLY A 112 -7.34 2.80 8.19
C GLY A 112 -6.46 3.06 9.40
N ILE A 113 -6.80 2.41 10.49
CA ILE A 113 -6.10 2.56 11.74
C ILE A 113 -5.89 1.21 12.35
N ILE A 114 -4.70 0.99 12.88
CA ILE A 114 -4.41 -0.22 13.64
C ILE A 114 -4.01 0.20 15.02
N THR A 115 -4.59 -0.43 16.04
CA THR A 115 -4.19 -0.19 17.41
C THR A 115 -3.39 -1.38 17.88
N ALA A 116 -2.13 -1.14 18.22
CA ALA A 116 -1.28 -2.19 18.74
C ALA A 116 -1.31 -2.12 20.26
N LEU A 117 -1.73 -3.21 20.89
CA LEU A 117 -1.86 -3.24 22.33
C LEU A 117 -0.57 -3.67 22.98
N PRO A 118 -0.36 -3.34 24.24
CA PRO A 118 0.84 -3.81 24.93
C PRO A 118 0.91 -5.32 24.93
N ALA A 119 2.14 -5.78 24.83
CA ALA A 119 2.28 -7.18 24.64
C ALA A 119 1.94 -8.01 25.80
N SER A 120 2.11 -7.69 26.90
CA SER A 120 1.95 -8.56 27.88
C SER A 120 0.87 -8.38 28.64
N GLN A 121 -0.10 -8.57 28.30
CA GLN A 121 -1.13 -8.33 29.07
C GLN A 121 -1.87 -9.39 29.28
#